data_b018593ceffea3d28cbf3efba476bdeb
#
_entry.id   b018593ceffea3d28cbf3efba476bdeb
#
_cell.length_a   1.000
_cell.length_b   1.000
_cell.length_c   1.000
_cell.angle_alpha   90.00
_cell.angle_beta   90.00
_cell.angle_gamma   90.00
#
_symmetry.space_group_name_H-M   'P 1'
#
loop_
_entity.id
_entity.type
_entity.pdbx_description
1 polymer ?
#
loop_
_entity_poly.entity_id
_entity_poly.type
_entity_poly.pdbx_seq_one_letter_code
_entity_poly.pdbx_strand_id
1 'polypeptide(L)'
;MKKMDYQNVRGTQDYLPEQEVTRRAIRRTLEDTFMAYGCKPLETPILNYTELMASKYAGGAEILQEMYTLTDRGERDLALRYDLTIPFAKVVAMNPAISMPFKRYEIGKVFRDGPIKAGRFREFTQCDVDIVGVASQAAEAELMMMAIDAFDKLNLQINIQYNNRKLLVGLLQLFEVEQEQMNRVILILDKMEKIDQKTMLTELQELGISSNSINKIKQFLEERTQINMAYFNEYANENMLLQQGLQELMELTAYLNTLELSEQCIFNPFLARGLEIYTGTIYEIFLADEIIRSSIGSGGRYDQAIGGLLGSEQSYATVGISFGLDVIYTALELSGKIERNTPIADIYIIPIGTEKAALKLAAELRRKEYKVEVELSGKKVKKAMEKANRENTQKVIVLGEDEVTHNMYKIKEMQSGKEELVAFEF
;
A
#
# COMPACT_ATOMS: atom_id res chain seq x y z
N MET A 1 21.29 22.92 31.38
CA MET A 1 20.57 22.63 30.11
C MET A 1 19.27 21.95 30.44
N LYS A 2 18.13 22.40 29.87
CA LYS A 2 16.86 21.70 30.01
C LYS A 2 17.02 20.33 29.31
N LYS A 3 16.70 19.22 29.99
CA LYS A 3 16.79 17.88 29.41
C LYS A 3 15.86 17.82 28.21
N MET A 4 16.40 17.51 27.03
CA MET A 4 15.58 17.36 25.82
C MET A 4 14.71 16.13 25.97
N ASP A 5 13.45 16.26 25.61
CA ASP A 5 12.51 15.14 25.60
C ASP A 5 12.65 14.40 24.25
N TYR A 6 13.28 13.23 24.29
CA TYR A 6 13.52 12.41 23.09
C TYR A 6 12.31 11.51 22.83
N GLN A 7 11.31 12.03 22.12
CA GLN A 7 10.13 11.27 21.70
C GLN A 7 9.76 11.58 20.26
N ASN A 8 9.18 10.60 19.61
CA ASN A 8 8.68 10.76 18.26
C ASN A 8 7.42 11.63 18.24
N VAL A 9 7.18 12.29 17.12
CA VAL A 9 5.91 12.96 16.89
C VAL A 9 4.80 11.91 16.94
N ARG A 10 3.69 12.25 17.59
CA ARG A 10 2.56 11.31 17.73
C ARG A 10 2.08 10.80 16.37
N GLY A 11 2.04 9.50 16.21
CA GLY A 11 1.64 8.85 14.96
C GLY A 11 2.78 8.63 13.96
N THR A 12 4.03 8.88 14.39
CA THR A 12 5.24 8.46 13.68
C THR A 12 6.01 7.45 14.53
N GLN A 13 6.84 6.63 13.92
CA GLN A 13 7.66 5.67 14.67
C GLN A 13 9.02 5.43 14.01
N ASP A 14 10.00 5.04 14.82
CA ASP A 14 11.26 4.50 14.36
C ASP A 14 11.11 2.99 14.11
N TYR A 15 11.63 2.52 13.00
CA TYR A 15 11.73 1.09 12.72
C TYR A 15 13.16 0.64 12.99
N LEU A 16 13.34 -0.17 14.04
CA LEU A 16 14.64 -0.73 14.37
C LEU A 16 15.09 -1.76 13.31
N PRO A 17 16.39 -2.11 13.25
CA PRO A 17 16.94 -2.97 12.18
C PRO A 17 16.15 -4.25 11.93
N GLU A 18 15.70 -4.94 12.96
CA GLU A 18 14.92 -6.18 12.83
C GLU A 18 13.58 -5.97 12.12
N GLN A 19 12.88 -4.88 12.45
CA GLN A 19 11.61 -4.50 11.81
C GLN A 19 11.86 -4.03 10.38
N GLU A 20 12.88 -3.19 10.18
CA GLU A 20 13.17 -2.60 8.88
C GLU A 20 13.65 -3.64 7.85
N VAL A 21 14.35 -4.70 8.27
CA VAL A 21 14.70 -5.83 7.38
C VAL A 21 13.43 -6.47 6.79
N THR A 22 12.44 -6.75 7.62
CA THR A 22 11.15 -7.30 7.17
C THR A 22 10.40 -6.32 6.25
N ARG A 23 10.34 -5.04 6.62
CA ARG A 23 9.71 -4.00 5.80
C ARG A 23 10.36 -3.89 4.42
N ARG A 24 11.69 -3.98 4.35
CA ARG A 24 12.43 -4.01 3.08
C ARG A 24 12.17 -5.27 2.27
N ALA A 25 11.98 -6.42 2.91
CA ALA A 25 11.60 -7.65 2.22
C ALA A 25 10.21 -7.51 1.58
N ILE A 26 9.23 -7.01 2.32
CA ILE A 26 7.89 -6.69 1.79
C ILE A 26 8.00 -5.75 0.59
N ARG A 27 8.73 -4.63 0.75
CA ARG A 27 8.93 -3.65 -0.32
C ARG A 27 9.50 -4.29 -1.57
N ARG A 28 10.55 -5.12 -1.47
CA ARG A 28 11.17 -5.81 -2.62
C ARG A 28 10.19 -6.74 -3.30
N THR A 29 9.44 -7.54 -2.54
CA THR A 29 8.42 -8.44 -3.09
C THR A 29 7.37 -7.68 -3.90
N LEU A 30 6.93 -6.51 -3.41
CA LEU A 30 6.00 -5.65 -4.13
C LEU A 30 6.65 -5.05 -5.39
N GLU A 31 7.86 -4.47 -5.28
CA GLU A 31 8.59 -3.89 -6.41
C GLU A 31 8.83 -4.93 -7.52
N ASP A 32 9.32 -6.12 -7.16
CA ASP A 32 9.58 -7.21 -8.10
C ASP A 32 8.29 -7.67 -8.80
N THR A 33 7.17 -7.68 -8.07
CA THR A 33 5.86 -8.02 -8.65
C THR A 33 5.42 -6.92 -9.62
N PHE A 34 5.46 -5.64 -9.22
CA PHE A 34 5.08 -4.53 -10.09
C PHE A 34 5.91 -4.49 -11.38
N MET A 35 7.21 -4.73 -11.28
CA MET A 35 8.09 -4.80 -12.44
C MET A 35 7.75 -6.00 -13.35
N ALA A 36 7.35 -7.14 -12.80
CA ALA A 36 6.91 -8.31 -13.59
C ALA A 36 5.66 -8.00 -14.43
N TYR A 37 4.80 -7.07 -13.97
CA TYR A 37 3.65 -6.56 -14.73
C TYR A 37 3.98 -5.40 -15.66
N GLY A 38 5.28 -5.08 -15.84
CA GLY A 38 5.75 -4.02 -16.74
C GLY A 38 5.58 -2.61 -16.20
N CYS A 39 5.35 -2.45 -14.90
CA CYS A 39 5.26 -1.15 -14.27
C CYS A 39 6.65 -0.52 -14.12
N LYS A 40 6.76 0.77 -14.42
CA LYS A 40 8.00 1.53 -14.36
C LYS A 40 8.12 2.28 -13.03
N PRO A 41 9.29 2.32 -12.40
CA PRO A 41 9.49 3.08 -11.17
C PRO A 41 9.32 4.59 -11.43
N LEU A 42 8.64 5.25 -10.50
CA LEU A 42 8.49 6.70 -10.45
C LEU A 42 8.73 7.16 -9.02
N GLU A 43 9.30 8.35 -8.86
CA GLU A 43 9.40 9.03 -7.57
C GLU A 43 8.95 10.48 -7.72
N THR A 44 8.07 10.92 -6.82
CA THR A 44 7.56 12.29 -6.80
C THR A 44 7.97 13.00 -5.51
N PRO A 45 8.08 14.35 -5.49
CA PRO A 45 8.44 15.09 -4.29
C PRO A 45 7.44 14.88 -3.15
N ILE A 46 7.96 14.77 -1.93
CA ILE A 46 7.14 14.75 -0.70
C ILE A 46 6.49 16.13 -0.48
N LEU A 47 7.25 17.20 -0.75
CA LEU A 47 6.82 18.58 -0.56
C LEU A 47 6.18 19.11 -1.85
N ASN A 48 4.96 19.61 -1.75
CA ASN A 48 4.19 20.13 -2.86
C ASN A 48 3.58 21.49 -2.49
N TYR A 49 3.08 22.24 -3.47
CA TYR A 49 2.24 23.40 -3.20
C TYR A 49 0.90 22.97 -2.62
N THR A 50 0.43 23.70 -1.61
CA THR A 50 -0.87 23.43 -0.96
C THR A 50 -2.01 23.44 -1.97
N GLU A 51 -2.00 24.37 -2.92
CA GLU A 51 -3.02 24.49 -3.96
C GLU A 51 -3.14 23.20 -4.81
N LEU A 52 -2.01 22.58 -5.16
CA LEU A 52 -2.02 21.30 -5.88
C LEU A 52 -2.68 20.19 -5.06
N MET A 53 -2.26 20.05 -3.80
CA MET A 53 -2.75 18.99 -2.92
C MET A 53 -4.21 19.22 -2.49
N ALA A 54 -4.66 20.47 -2.44
CA ALA A 54 -6.03 20.86 -2.12
C ALA A 54 -6.97 20.93 -3.35
N SER A 55 -6.51 20.52 -4.53
CA SER A 55 -7.33 20.55 -5.74
C SER A 55 -8.62 19.73 -5.55
N LYS A 56 -9.70 20.09 -6.25
CA LYS A 56 -10.99 19.37 -6.18
C LYS A 56 -10.92 17.88 -6.51
N TYR A 57 -9.84 17.47 -7.18
CA TYR A 57 -9.57 16.06 -7.53
C TYR A 57 -8.86 15.30 -6.42
N ALA A 58 -8.45 15.99 -5.35
CA ALA A 58 -7.71 15.42 -4.25
C ALA A 58 -8.57 14.68 -3.20
N GLY A 59 -9.91 14.66 -3.33
CA GLY A 59 -10.78 13.81 -2.50
C GLY A 59 -11.59 14.51 -1.41
N GLY A 60 -11.84 15.83 -1.52
CA GLY A 60 -12.86 16.51 -0.73
C GLY A 60 -12.41 17.12 0.61
N ALA A 61 -13.38 17.63 1.38
CA ALA A 61 -13.14 18.45 2.57
C ALA A 61 -12.39 17.74 3.71
N GLU A 62 -12.54 16.41 3.86
CA GLU A 62 -11.86 15.65 4.93
C GLU A 62 -10.33 15.67 4.75
N ILE A 63 -9.85 15.58 3.51
CA ILE A 63 -8.42 15.57 3.19
C ILE A 63 -7.78 16.92 3.55
N LEU A 64 -8.48 18.02 3.31
CA LEU A 64 -7.99 19.34 3.69
C LEU A 64 -7.76 19.48 5.19
N GLN A 65 -8.56 18.78 6.02
CA GLN A 65 -8.42 18.80 7.47
C GLN A 65 -7.27 17.92 7.97
N GLU A 66 -6.93 16.86 7.24
CA GLU A 66 -5.85 15.93 7.59
C GLU A 66 -4.50 16.28 6.93
N MET A 67 -4.44 17.33 6.11
CA MET A 67 -3.24 17.70 5.38
C MET A 67 -2.25 18.46 6.27
N TYR A 68 -0.98 18.04 6.30
CA TYR A 68 0.10 18.81 6.92
C TYR A 68 0.52 19.96 6.03
N THR A 69 0.27 21.17 6.47
CA THR A 69 0.66 22.42 5.78
C THR A 69 1.84 23.10 6.47
N LEU A 70 2.63 23.81 5.69
CA LEU A 70 3.77 24.58 6.17
C LEU A 70 4.04 25.78 5.24
N THR A 71 4.78 26.75 5.74
CA THR A 71 5.21 27.90 4.94
C THR A 71 6.73 27.91 4.86
N ASP A 72 7.30 28.12 3.69
CA ASP A 72 8.74 28.22 3.50
C ASP A 72 9.25 29.65 3.76
N ARG A 73 10.58 29.84 3.66
CA ARG A 73 11.20 31.18 3.86
C ARG A 73 10.79 32.21 2.79
N GLY A 74 10.23 31.77 1.68
CA GLY A 74 9.70 32.61 0.61
C GLY A 74 8.20 32.87 0.75
N GLU A 75 7.62 32.58 1.93
CA GLU A 75 6.20 32.77 2.25
C GLU A 75 5.26 32.00 1.31
N ARG A 76 5.71 30.87 0.75
CA ARG A 76 4.89 30.02 -0.11
C ARG A 76 4.17 28.98 0.73
N ASP A 77 2.87 28.77 0.44
CA ASP A 77 2.05 27.74 1.09
C ASP A 77 2.37 26.38 0.50
N LEU A 78 2.90 25.51 1.33
CA LEU A 78 3.34 24.16 1.00
C LEU A 78 2.57 23.13 1.83
N ALA A 79 2.55 21.89 1.33
CA ALA A 79 1.98 20.75 2.02
C ALA A 79 2.85 19.51 1.85
N LEU A 80 2.84 18.63 2.84
CA LEU A 80 3.32 17.26 2.68
C LEU A 80 2.27 16.47 1.91
N ARG A 81 2.71 15.65 0.95
CA ARG A 81 1.79 14.80 0.18
C ARG A 81 1.06 13.84 1.09
N TYR A 82 -0.26 13.75 0.97
CA TYR A 82 -1.10 12.82 1.72
C TYR A 82 -1.45 11.56 0.93
N ASP A 83 -1.16 11.54 -0.37
CA ASP A 83 -1.23 10.39 -1.29
C ASP A 83 -0.13 10.48 -2.36
N LEU A 84 -0.05 9.47 -3.23
CA LEU A 84 0.84 9.44 -4.40
C LEU A 84 0.08 9.69 -5.72
N THR A 85 -1.25 9.77 -5.68
CA THR A 85 -2.13 9.90 -6.86
C THR A 85 -2.09 11.31 -7.45
N ILE A 86 -2.23 12.35 -6.61
CA ILE A 86 -2.20 13.74 -7.09
C ILE A 86 -0.81 14.15 -7.60
N PRO A 87 0.31 13.83 -6.89
CA PRO A 87 1.65 14.02 -7.44
C PRO A 87 1.87 13.29 -8.77
N PHE A 88 1.33 12.07 -8.92
CA PHE A 88 1.40 11.33 -10.18
C PHE A 88 0.61 12.02 -11.30
N ALA A 89 -0.65 12.40 -11.05
CA ALA A 89 -1.46 13.11 -12.03
C ALA A 89 -0.77 14.39 -12.53
N LYS A 90 -0.09 15.13 -11.61
CA LYS A 90 0.75 16.28 -11.97
C LYS A 90 1.91 15.86 -12.92
N VAL A 91 2.59 14.74 -12.64
CA VAL A 91 3.69 14.28 -13.52
C VAL A 91 3.19 14.02 -14.93
N VAL A 92 2.06 13.34 -15.09
CA VAL A 92 1.47 13.08 -16.42
C VAL A 92 1.05 14.38 -17.09
N ALA A 93 0.39 15.29 -16.35
CA ALA A 93 -0.02 16.59 -16.87
C ALA A 93 1.17 17.44 -17.36
N MET A 94 2.29 17.41 -16.64
CA MET A 94 3.49 18.19 -17.01
C MET A 94 4.34 17.56 -18.11
N ASN A 95 4.10 16.31 -18.46
CA ASN A 95 4.93 15.55 -19.41
C ASN A 95 4.09 14.92 -20.53
N PRO A 96 3.52 15.72 -21.45
CA PRO A 96 2.63 15.25 -22.52
C PRO A 96 3.30 14.29 -23.51
N ALA A 97 4.62 14.21 -23.50
CA ALA A 97 5.40 13.27 -24.33
C ALA A 97 5.50 11.84 -23.74
N ILE A 98 4.93 11.59 -22.56
CA ILE A 98 4.91 10.24 -22.00
C ILE A 98 4.15 9.31 -22.94
N SER A 99 4.82 8.22 -23.35
CA SER A 99 4.21 7.20 -24.22
C SER A 99 3.10 6.46 -23.52
N MET A 100 1.92 6.38 -24.13
CA MET A 100 0.77 5.63 -23.64
C MET A 100 0.67 4.24 -24.30
N PRO A 101 0.15 3.22 -23.61
CA PRO A 101 -0.21 3.25 -22.20
C PRO A 101 1.00 3.39 -21.28
N PHE A 102 0.84 4.12 -20.19
CA PHE A 102 1.88 4.32 -19.19
C PHE A 102 1.50 3.62 -17.89
N LYS A 103 2.31 2.63 -17.52
CA LYS A 103 2.20 1.89 -16.24
C LYS A 103 3.34 2.33 -15.34
N ARG A 104 3.02 2.82 -14.14
CA ARG A 104 4.01 3.22 -13.14
C ARG A 104 3.76 2.57 -11.80
N TYR A 105 4.80 2.46 -10.97
CA TYR A 105 4.65 2.27 -9.54
C TYR A 105 5.47 3.31 -8.76
N GLU A 106 5.01 3.62 -7.56
CA GLU A 106 5.75 4.43 -6.59
C GLU A 106 5.54 3.86 -5.19
N ILE A 107 6.63 3.65 -4.45
CA ILE A 107 6.58 3.28 -3.03
C ILE A 107 7.18 4.43 -2.23
N GLY A 108 6.33 5.18 -1.55
CA GLY A 108 6.73 6.43 -0.92
C GLY A 108 5.98 6.77 0.36
N LYS A 109 6.62 7.62 1.17
CA LYS A 109 6.01 8.17 2.39
C LYS A 109 4.89 9.15 2.05
N VAL A 110 3.80 9.05 2.79
CA VAL A 110 2.67 9.97 2.78
C VAL A 110 2.29 10.37 4.20
N PHE A 111 1.59 11.49 4.36
CA PHE A 111 1.39 12.14 5.66
C PHE A 111 -0.06 12.55 5.84
N ARG A 112 -0.69 12.13 6.94
CA ARG A 112 -2.09 12.46 7.27
C ARG A 112 -2.22 12.72 8.76
N ASP A 113 -2.72 13.87 9.16
CA ASP A 113 -3.04 14.20 10.57
C ASP A 113 -4.38 13.59 11.00
N GLY A 114 -4.55 12.30 10.73
CA GLY A 114 -5.74 11.55 11.04
C GLY A 114 -5.63 10.73 12.33
N PRO A 115 -6.71 10.01 12.69
CA PRO A 115 -6.73 9.13 13.86
C PRO A 115 -5.78 7.95 13.70
N ILE A 116 -5.06 7.63 14.79
CA ILE A 116 -4.09 6.53 14.86
C ILE A 116 -4.83 5.25 15.25
N LYS A 117 -4.59 4.16 14.49
CA LYS A 117 -5.11 2.81 14.74
C LYS A 117 -4.03 1.78 14.39
N ALA A 118 -4.29 0.48 14.65
CA ALA A 118 -3.39 -0.60 14.23
C ALA A 118 -3.12 -0.53 12.72
N GLY A 119 -1.84 -0.44 12.34
CA GLY A 119 -1.40 -0.29 10.95
C GLY A 119 -1.72 1.07 10.30
N ARG A 120 -2.30 2.03 11.03
CA ARG A 120 -2.64 3.37 10.53
C ARG A 120 -1.92 4.45 11.33
N PHE A 121 -0.92 5.04 10.71
CA PHE A 121 -0.04 6.07 11.25
C PHE A 121 -0.28 7.41 10.56
N ARG A 122 0.33 8.48 11.08
CA ARG A 122 0.31 9.82 10.47
C ARG A 122 1.40 9.99 9.40
N GLU A 123 2.50 9.25 9.55
CA GLU A 123 3.50 9.02 8.52
C GLU A 123 3.51 7.53 8.19
N PHE A 124 3.20 7.17 6.95
CA PHE A 124 3.14 5.78 6.50
C PHE A 124 3.58 5.65 5.05
N THR A 125 3.79 4.42 4.60
CA THR A 125 4.25 4.15 3.24
C THR A 125 3.10 3.60 2.40
N GLN A 126 2.80 4.28 1.29
CA GLN A 126 1.93 3.75 0.24
C GLN A 126 2.76 3.08 -0.85
N CYS A 127 2.18 2.06 -1.47
CA CYS A 127 2.70 1.32 -2.60
C CYS A 127 1.64 1.39 -3.71
N ASP A 128 1.78 2.37 -4.60
CA ASP A 128 0.79 2.69 -5.61
C ASP A 128 1.23 2.19 -6.98
N VAL A 129 0.28 1.65 -7.72
CA VAL A 129 0.43 1.31 -9.13
C VAL A 129 -0.69 1.95 -9.93
N ASP A 130 -0.36 2.60 -11.05
CA ASP A 130 -1.34 3.25 -11.91
C ASP A 130 -1.07 2.95 -13.39
N ILE A 131 -2.16 2.86 -14.14
CA ILE A 131 -2.18 2.66 -15.59
C ILE A 131 -2.93 3.82 -16.22
N VAL A 132 -2.28 4.55 -17.12
CA VAL A 132 -2.89 5.64 -17.91
C VAL A 132 -2.95 5.25 -19.38
N GLY A 133 -4.04 5.58 -20.06
CA GLY A 133 -4.21 5.38 -21.49
C GLY A 133 -4.91 4.07 -21.87
N VAL A 134 -5.57 3.38 -20.91
CA VAL A 134 -6.36 2.18 -21.16
C VAL A 134 -7.79 2.40 -20.70
N ALA A 135 -8.74 2.44 -21.65
CA ALA A 135 -10.15 2.67 -21.35
C ALA A 135 -10.93 1.39 -21.00
N SER A 136 -10.48 0.22 -21.47
CA SER A 136 -11.14 -1.06 -21.19
C SER A 136 -10.90 -1.53 -19.75
N GLN A 137 -11.78 -2.39 -19.24
CA GLN A 137 -11.68 -2.98 -17.89
C GLN A 137 -10.53 -4.00 -17.76
N ALA A 138 -9.80 -4.27 -18.84
CA ALA A 138 -8.59 -5.10 -18.81
C ALA A 138 -7.51 -4.51 -17.85
N ALA A 139 -7.45 -3.19 -17.72
CA ALA A 139 -6.51 -2.54 -16.81
C ALA A 139 -6.87 -2.81 -15.33
N GLU A 140 -8.15 -2.76 -14.97
CA GLU A 140 -8.64 -3.14 -13.64
C GLU A 140 -8.34 -4.59 -13.33
N ALA A 141 -8.65 -5.50 -14.27
CA ALA A 141 -8.39 -6.91 -14.11
C ALA A 141 -6.90 -7.22 -13.93
N GLU A 142 -6.03 -6.55 -14.68
CA GLU A 142 -4.57 -6.67 -14.54
C GLU A 142 -4.08 -6.20 -13.16
N LEU A 143 -4.60 -5.07 -12.66
CA LEU A 143 -4.25 -4.58 -11.32
C LEU A 143 -4.75 -5.50 -10.20
N MET A 144 -5.93 -6.08 -10.34
CA MET A 144 -6.47 -7.05 -9.38
C MET A 144 -5.66 -8.33 -9.37
N MET A 145 -5.29 -8.88 -10.55
CA MET A 145 -4.41 -10.04 -10.67
C MET A 145 -3.05 -9.76 -10.04
N MET A 146 -2.44 -8.61 -10.34
CA MET A 146 -1.17 -8.19 -9.76
C MET A 146 -1.25 -8.10 -8.23
N ALA A 147 -2.36 -7.60 -7.68
CA ALA A 147 -2.57 -7.53 -6.23
C ALA A 147 -2.58 -8.94 -5.63
N ILE A 148 -3.35 -9.86 -6.19
CA ILE A 148 -3.41 -11.26 -5.73
C ILE A 148 -2.02 -11.89 -5.76
N ASP A 149 -1.29 -11.78 -6.87
CA ASP A 149 0.08 -12.29 -6.99
C ASP A 149 1.04 -11.70 -5.95
N ALA A 150 0.92 -10.40 -5.68
CA ALA A 150 1.76 -9.72 -4.70
C ALA A 150 1.51 -10.24 -3.27
N PHE A 151 0.25 -10.40 -2.90
CA PHE A 151 -0.13 -10.87 -1.58
C PHE A 151 0.12 -12.38 -1.39
N ASP A 152 -0.05 -13.19 -2.44
CA ASP A 152 0.33 -14.62 -2.41
C ASP A 152 1.82 -14.80 -2.15
N LYS A 153 2.70 -14.00 -2.79
CA LYS A 153 4.13 -14.00 -2.52
C LYS A 153 4.48 -13.57 -1.09
N LEU A 154 3.61 -12.79 -0.45
CA LEU A 154 3.72 -12.41 0.95
C LEU A 154 3.05 -13.43 1.90
N ASN A 155 2.53 -14.55 1.37
CA ASN A 155 1.75 -15.54 2.11
C ASN A 155 0.52 -14.96 2.82
N LEU A 156 -0.11 -13.94 2.25
CA LEU A 156 -1.35 -13.35 2.71
C LEU A 156 -2.47 -13.62 1.71
N GLN A 157 -3.53 -14.27 2.16
CA GLN A 157 -4.72 -14.49 1.34
C GLN A 157 -5.62 -13.25 1.41
N ILE A 158 -6.09 -12.78 0.26
CA ILE A 158 -6.92 -11.59 0.16
C ILE A 158 -8.21 -11.84 -0.61
N ASN A 159 -9.21 -11.01 -0.32
CA ASN A 159 -10.41 -10.84 -1.13
C ASN A 159 -10.47 -9.40 -1.63
N ILE A 160 -10.81 -9.22 -2.90
CA ILE A 160 -11.01 -7.90 -3.52
C ILE A 160 -12.51 -7.72 -3.73
N GLN A 161 -13.09 -6.78 -3.02
CA GLN A 161 -14.46 -6.35 -3.28
C GLN A 161 -14.46 -5.23 -4.31
N TYR A 162 -15.34 -5.27 -5.29
CA TYR A 162 -15.43 -4.26 -6.33
C TYR A 162 -16.86 -3.85 -6.64
N ASN A 163 -17.00 -2.61 -7.12
CA ASN A 163 -18.24 -2.00 -7.58
C ASN A 163 -17.91 -0.97 -8.68
N ASN A 164 -18.91 -0.22 -9.12
CA ASN A 164 -18.73 0.85 -10.09
C ASN A 164 -19.46 2.13 -9.64
N ARG A 165 -18.74 3.25 -9.69
CA ARG A 165 -19.26 4.57 -9.31
C ARG A 165 -20.48 4.98 -10.15
N LYS A 166 -20.48 4.67 -11.45
CA LYS A 166 -21.59 4.98 -12.37
C LYS A 166 -22.85 4.18 -12.02
N LEU A 167 -22.67 2.88 -11.68
CA LEU A 167 -23.77 2.03 -11.21
C LEU A 167 -24.42 2.64 -9.95
N LEU A 168 -23.60 3.00 -8.97
CA LEU A 168 -24.06 3.55 -7.71
C LEU A 168 -24.76 4.90 -7.88
N VAL A 169 -24.17 5.81 -8.65
CA VAL A 169 -24.75 7.14 -8.93
C VAL A 169 -26.05 6.99 -9.71
N GLY A 170 -26.08 6.14 -10.74
CA GLY A 170 -27.30 5.89 -11.52
C GLY A 170 -28.43 5.30 -10.69
N LEU A 171 -28.12 4.39 -9.74
CA LEU A 171 -29.09 3.85 -8.79
C LEU A 171 -29.65 4.96 -7.87
N LEU A 172 -28.80 5.81 -7.33
CA LEU A 172 -29.23 6.92 -6.48
C LEU A 172 -30.08 7.96 -7.24
N GLN A 173 -29.82 8.15 -8.54
CA GLN A 173 -30.70 8.97 -9.42
C GLN A 173 -32.09 8.34 -9.55
N LEU A 174 -32.20 7.02 -9.72
CA LEU A 174 -33.48 6.31 -9.72
C LEU A 174 -34.19 6.37 -8.38
N PHE A 175 -33.45 6.51 -7.30
CA PHE A 175 -33.98 6.77 -5.96
C PHE A 175 -34.31 8.25 -5.74
N GLU A 176 -34.24 9.10 -6.77
CA GLU A 176 -34.58 10.53 -6.74
C GLU A 176 -33.72 11.32 -5.72
N VAL A 177 -32.44 10.94 -5.59
CA VAL A 177 -31.46 11.73 -4.83
C VAL A 177 -30.98 12.88 -5.70
N GLU A 178 -31.04 14.10 -5.17
CA GLU A 178 -30.60 15.31 -5.87
C GLU A 178 -29.09 15.31 -6.15
N GLN A 179 -28.68 15.87 -7.28
CA GLN A 179 -27.29 15.84 -7.75
C GLN A 179 -26.31 16.46 -6.73
N GLU A 180 -26.71 17.55 -6.09
CA GLU A 180 -25.89 18.25 -5.07
C GLU A 180 -25.70 17.43 -3.79
N GLN A 181 -26.58 16.48 -3.53
CA GLN A 181 -26.54 15.62 -2.35
C GLN A 181 -25.84 14.29 -2.60
N MET A 182 -25.64 13.93 -3.88
CA MET A 182 -25.17 12.61 -4.32
C MET A 182 -23.89 12.18 -3.61
N ASN A 183 -22.86 13.02 -3.63
CA ASN A 183 -21.58 12.70 -3.00
C ASN A 183 -21.68 12.50 -1.49
N ARG A 184 -22.54 13.29 -0.82
CA ARG A 184 -22.75 13.16 0.63
C ARG A 184 -23.50 11.87 0.97
N VAL A 185 -24.47 11.47 0.15
CA VAL A 185 -25.15 10.18 0.31
C VAL A 185 -24.16 9.03 0.16
N ILE A 186 -23.30 9.09 -0.85
CA ILE A 186 -22.25 8.07 -1.07
C ILE A 186 -21.28 8.02 0.12
N LEU A 187 -20.89 9.15 0.72
CA LEU A 187 -20.08 9.21 1.93
C LEU A 187 -20.76 8.54 3.13
N ILE A 188 -22.08 8.66 3.25
CA ILE A 188 -22.85 7.99 4.30
C ILE A 188 -22.91 6.49 4.05
N LEU A 189 -23.12 6.07 2.79
CA LEU A 189 -23.10 4.65 2.40
C LEU A 189 -21.73 4.00 2.62
N ASP A 190 -20.62 4.71 2.39
CA ASP A 190 -19.25 4.24 2.67
C ASP A 190 -19.01 3.90 4.16
N LYS A 191 -19.82 4.44 5.05
CA LYS A 191 -19.76 4.13 6.49
C LYS A 191 -20.63 2.93 6.89
N MET A 192 -21.39 2.35 5.97
CA MET A 192 -22.45 1.37 6.27
C MET A 192 -21.95 0.16 7.09
N GLU A 193 -20.70 -0.27 6.91
CA GLU A 193 -20.12 -1.36 7.69
C GLU A 193 -19.63 -0.92 9.09
N LYS A 194 -19.56 0.38 9.34
CA LYS A 194 -19.01 0.98 10.58
C LYS A 194 -20.10 1.55 11.50
N ILE A 195 -21.28 1.84 10.96
CA ILE A 195 -22.41 2.41 11.69
C ILE A 195 -23.65 1.52 11.53
N ASP A 196 -24.56 1.53 12.49
CA ASP A 196 -25.83 0.82 12.36
C ASP A 196 -26.78 1.51 11.37
N GLN A 197 -27.71 0.73 10.82
CA GLN A 197 -28.66 1.21 9.80
C GLN A 197 -29.52 2.40 10.33
N LYS A 198 -29.85 2.43 11.60
CA LYS A 198 -30.64 3.51 12.18
C LYS A 198 -29.87 4.83 12.17
N THR A 199 -28.59 4.79 12.57
CA THR A 199 -27.69 5.94 12.54
C THR A 199 -27.53 6.45 11.12
N MET A 200 -27.32 5.55 10.14
CA MET A 200 -27.20 5.89 8.72
C MET A 200 -28.47 6.58 8.20
N LEU A 201 -29.65 6.04 8.48
CA LEU A 201 -30.93 6.65 8.07
C LEU A 201 -31.13 8.03 8.72
N THR A 202 -30.67 8.22 9.96
CA THR A 202 -30.69 9.52 10.64
C THR A 202 -29.77 10.52 9.93
N GLU A 203 -28.54 10.13 9.57
CA GLU A 203 -27.61 10.99 8.82
C GLU A 203 -28.20 11.41 7.45
N LEU A 204 -28.91 10.49 6.76
CA LEU A 204 -29.62 10.81 5.50
C LEU A 204 -30.75 11.81 5.72
N GLN A 205 -31.52 11.70 6.81
CA GLN A 205 -32.58 12.66 7.17
C GLN A 205 -32.01 14.05 7.47
N GLU A 206 -30.93 14.11 8.26
CA GLU A 206 -30.24 15.36 8.60
C GLU A 206 -29.65 16.04 7.37
N LEU A 207 -29.25 15.26 6.35
CA LEU A 207 -28.80 15.79 5.06
C LEU A 207 -29.94 16.41 4.24
N GLY A 208 -31.21 16.22 4.64
CA GLY A 208 -32.37 16.71 3.94
C GLY A 208 -32.82 15.87 2.74
N ILE A 209 -32.43 14.59 2.72
CA ILE A 209 -32.87 13.63 1.70
C ILE A 209 -34.38 13.40 1.85
N SER A 210 -35.11 13.33 0.74
CA SER A 210 -36.56 13.12 0.75
C SER A 210 -36.94 11.79 1.42
N SER A 211 -38.06 11.74 2.11
CA SER A 211 -38.56 10.49 2.72
C SER A 211 -38.76 9.38 1.69
N ASN A 212 -39.11 9.72 0.44
CA ASN A 212 -39.25 8.76 -0.65
C ASN A 212 -37.90 8.13 -1.01
N SER A 213 -36.86 8.96 -1.21
CA SER A 213 -35.51 8.50 -1.51
C SER A 213 -34.93 7.64 -0.36
N ILE A 214 -35.14 8.06 0.89
CA ILE A 214 -34.73 7.28 2.08
C ILE A 214 -35.40 5.91 2.11
N ASN A 215 -36.70 5.82 1.81
CA ASN A 215 -37.41 4.55 1.78
C ASN A 215 -36.88 3.63 0.67
N LYS A 216 -36.57 4.15 -0.52
CA LYS A 216 -35.95 3.37 -1.62
C LYS A 216 -34.56 2.87 -1.24
N ILE A 217 -33.72 3.72 -0.62
CA ILE A 217 -32.40 3.32 -0.11
C ILE A 217 -32.54 2.24 0.96
N LYS A 218 -33.51 2.40 1.89
CA LYS A 218 -33.76 1.43 2.95
C LYS A 218 -34.18 0.08 2.38
N GLN A 219 -35.12 0.05 1.43
CA GLN A 219 -35.53 -1.17 0.76
C GLN A 219 -34.35 -1.87 0.07
N PHE A 220 -33.54 -1.13 -0.68
CA PHE A 220 -32.33 -1.67 -1.32
C PHE A 220 -31.38 -2.31 -0.31
N LEU A 221 -31.21 -1.71 0.86
CA LEU A 221 -30.38 -2.25 1.93
C LEU A 221 -30.99 -3.50 2.60
N GLU A 222 -32.30 -3.58 2.70
CA GLU A 222 -33.02 -4.76 3.24
C GLU A 222 -32.96 -5.97 2.30
N GLU A 223 -32.90 -5.72 0.99
CA GLU A 223 -32.75 -6.76 -0.05
C GLU A 223 -31.31 -7.25 -0.24
N ARG A 224 -30.37 -6.83 0.60
CA ARG A 224 -28.92 -6.99 0.47
C ARG A 224 -28.47 -8.39 0.02
N THR A 225 -29.08 -9.45 0.52
CA THR A 225 -28.70 -10.84 0.22
C THR A 225 -29.14 -11.32 -1.16
N GLN A 226 -30.03 -10.59 -1.83
CA GLN A 226 -30.60 -10.95 -3.13
C GLN A 226 -29.96 -10.16 -4.28
N ILE A 227 -29.21 -9.08 -3.95
CA ILE A 227 -28.67 -8.18 -4.94
C ILE A 227 -27.37 -8.75 -5.53
N ASN A 228 -27.44 -9.09 -6.80
CA ASN A 228 -26.31 -9.44 -7.65
C ASN A 228 -26.35 -8.60 -8.94
N MET A 229 -25.44 -8.80 -9.87
CA MET A 229 -25.41 -8.00 -11.11
C MET A 229 -26.71 -8.12 -11.93
N ALA A 230 -27.37 -9.29 -11.92
CA ALA A 230 -28.60 -9.47 -12.65
C ALA A 230 -29.77 -8.63 -12.12
N TYR A 231 -29.75 -8.29 -10.83
CA TYR A 231 -30.73 -7.37 -10.21
C TYR A 231 -30.79 -6.03 -10.97
N PHE A 232 -29.66 -5.52 -11.42
CA PHE A 232 -29.58 -4.19 -12.07
C PHE A 232 -30.05 -4.20 -13.53
N ASN A 233 -30.27 -5.36 -14.16
CA ASN A 233 -30.76 -5.44 -15.53
C ASN A 233 -32.16 -4.82 -15.68
N GLU A 234 -33.00 -4.89 -14.65
CA GLU A 234 -34.34 -4.31 -14.66
C GLU A 234 -34.29 -2.79 -14.74
N TYR A 235 -33.25 -2.19 -14.14
CA TYR A 235 -33.04 -0.73 -14.03
C TYR A 235 -32.19 -0.17 -15.18
N ALA A 236 -31.47 -1.02 -15.91
CA ALA A 236 -30.50 -0.58 -16.92
C ALA A 236 -31.12 0.25 -18.05
N ASN A 237 -32.39 -0.02 -18.41
CA ASN A 237 -33.09 0.72 -19.44
C ASN A 237 -33.64 2.07 -18.95
N GLU A 238 -33.69 2.30 -17.65
CA GLU A 238 -34.26 3.50 -17.04
C GLU A 238 -33.20 4.58 -16.79
N ASN A 239 -31.91 4.19 -16.70
CA ASN A 239 -30.83 5.13 -16.42
C ASN A 239 -29.56 4.78 -17.20
N MET A 240 -29.12 5.69 -18.07
CA MET A 240 -27.95 5.49 -18.95
C MET A 240 -26.64 5.32 -18.15
N LEU A 241 -26.49 6.03 -17.03
CA LEU A 241 -25.28 5.95 -16.22
C LEU A 241 -25.19 4.60 -15.50
N LEU A 242 -26.30 4.11 -14.97
CA LEU A 242 -26.41 2.77 -14.38
C LEU A 242 -26.10 1.69 -15.43
N GLN A 243 -26.65 1.83 -16.63
CA GLN A 243 -26.38 0.92 -17.74
C GLN A 243 -24.89 0.86 -18.09
N GLN A 244 -24.22 2.01 -18.20
CA GLN A 244 -22.77 2.07 -18.45
C GLN A 244 -21.98 1.39 -17.33
N GLY A 245 -22.30 1.69 -16.07
CA GLY A 245 -21.64 1.07 -14.91
C GLY A 245 -21.82 -0.45 -14.88
N LEU A 246 -23.02 -0.94 -15.22
CA LEU A 246 -23.29 -2.38 -15.31
C LEU A 246 -22.51 -3.04 -16.45
N GLN A 247 -22.41 -2.39 -17.61
CA GLN A 247 -21.62 -2.91 -18.75
C GLN A 247 -20.12 -3.02 -18.38
N GLU A 248 -19.56 -1.99 -17.75
CA GLU A 248 -18.18 -2.02 -17.26
C GLU A 248 -17.93 -3.15 -16.25
N LEU A 249 -18.86 -3.36 -15.31
CA LEU A 249 -18.78 -4.48 -14.36
C LEU A 249 -18.87 -5.85 -15.03
N MET A 250 -19.74 -6.00 -16.03
CA MET A 250 -19.87 -7.23 -16.80
C MET A 250 -18.59 -7.53 -17.60
N GLU A 251 -17.99 -6.51 -18.22
CA GLU A 251 -16.70 -6.62 -18.91
C GLU A 251 -15.60 -7.05 -17.93
N LEU A 252 -15.48 -6.38 -16.78
CA LEU A 252 -14.51 -6.74 -15.74
C LEU A 252 -14.70 -8.18 -15.27
N THR A 253 -15.94 -8.57 -14.99
CA THR A 253 -16.25 -9.95 -14.55
C THR A 253 -15.86 -10.99 -15.60
N ALA A 254 -16.02 -10.70 -16.88
CA ALA A 254 -15.59 -11.59 -17.96
C ALA A 254 -14.06 -11.79 -17.95
N TYR A 255 -13.28 -10.72 -17.72
CA TYR A 255 -11.82 -10.84 -17.53
C TYR A 255 -11.47 -11.66 -16.30
N LEU A 256 -12.08 -11.36 -15.14
CA LEU A 256 -11.82 -12.07 -13.88
C LEU A 256 -12.15 -13.56 -13.97
N ASN A 257 -13.23 -13.93 -14.67
CA ASN A 257 -13.58 -15.33 -14.94
C ASN A 257 -12.51 -16.02 -15.82
N THR A 258 -12.03 -15.34 -16.86
CA THR A 258 -10.99 -15.86 -17.75
C THR A 258 -9.66 -16.07 -17.02
N LEU A 259 -9.37 -15.21 -16.02
CA LEU A 259 -8.18 -15.28 -15.18
C LEU A 259 -8.34 -16.22 -13.98
N GLU A 260 -9.51 -16.87 -13.81
CA GLU A 260 -9.84 -17.75 -12.67
C GLU A 260 -9.78 -17.04 -11.30
N LEU A 261 -10.08 -15.74 -11.27
CA LEU A 261 -10.01 -14.90 -10.06
C LEU A 261 -11.39 -14.62 -9.42
N SER A 262 -12.44 -15.27 -9.88
CA SER A 262 -13.82 -14.99 -9.45
C SER A 262 -14.09 -15.33 -7.98
N GLU A 263 -13.29 -16.22 -7.38
CA GLU A 263 -13.41 -16.56 -5.96
C GLU A 263 -12.81 -15.47 -5.06
N GLN A 264 -11.72 -14.83 -5.52
CA GLN A 264 -11.05 -13.78 -4.77
C GLN A 264 -11.60 -12.37 -5.06
N CYS A 265 -12.24 -12.17 -6.23
CA CYS A 265 -12.79 -10.90 -6.66
C CYS A 265 -14.31 -10.91 -6.60
N ILE A 266 -14.90 -10.23 -5.62
CA ILE A 266 -16.32 -10.32 -5.26
C ILE A 266 -17.02 -9.01 -5.61
N PHE A 267 -18.06 -9.07 -6.43
CA PHE A 267 -18.93 -7.92 -6.65
C PHE A 267 -19.69 -7.57 -5.35
N ASN A 268 -19.53 -6.34 -4.88
CA ASN A 268 -20.25 -5.82 -3.73
C ASN A 268 -21.01 -4.54 -4.13
N PRO A 269 -22.34 -4.61 -4.37
CA PRO A 269 -23.13 -3.46 -4.81
C PRO A 269 -23.21 -2.34 -3.76
N PHE A 270 -22.83 -2.64 -2.53
CA PHE A 270 -22.82 -1.69 -1.41
C PHE A 270 -21.45 -1.06 -1.20
N LEU A 271 -20.41 -1.53 -1.90
CA LEU A 271 -19.11 -0.89 -1.83
C LEU A 271 -19.22 0.52 -2.38
N ALA A 272 -18.98 1.50 -1.55
CA ALA A 272 -18.90 2.91 -1.88
C ALA A 272 -17.53 3.45 -1.47
N ARG A 273 -17.03 4.42 -2.22
CA ARG A 273 -15.79 5.12 -1.89
C ARG A 273 -16.10 6.60 -1.79
N GLY A 274 -15.79 7.19 -0.64
CA GLY A 274 -16.07 8.60 -0.37
C GLY A 274 -15.23 9.60 -1.18
N LEU A 275 -14.25 9.16 -1.95
CA LEU A 275 -13.43 10.03 -2.76
C LEU A 275 -14.14 10.42 -4.06
N GLU A 276 -14.26 11.72 -4.31
CA GLU A 276 -14.90 12.27 -5.52
C GLU A 276 -14.08 12.05 -6.80
N ILE A 277 -12.82 11.65 -6.65
CA ILE A 277 -11.91 11.41 -7.77
C ILE A 277 -12.35 10.26 -8.69
N TYR A 278 -13.07 9.25 -8.15
CA TYR A 278 -13.43 8.04 -8.90
C TYR A 278 -14.55 8.29 -9.92
N THR A 279 -14.35 7.75 -11.13
CA THR A 279 -15.24 7.91 -12.29
C THR A 279 -15.82 6.61 -12.84
N GLY A 280 -15.36 5.47 -12.38
CA GLY A 280 -15.74 4.14 -12.86
C GLY A 280 -15.62 3.07 -11.77
N THR A 281 -14.96 1.97 -12.09
CA THR A 281 -14.71 0.87 -11.16
C THR A 281 -13.99 1.34 -9.91
N ILE A 282 -14.43 0.85 -8.76
CA ILE A 282 -13.82 1.04 -7.43
C ILE A 282 -13.62 -0.32 -6.78
N TYR A 283 -12.57 -0.45 -5.96
CA TYR A 283 -12.31 -1.70 -5.26
C TYR A 283 -11.57 -1.49 -3.93
N GLU A 284 -11.78 -2.43 -3.02
CA GLU A 284 -11.09 -2.54 -1.74
C GLU A 284 -10.57 -3.95 -1.52
N ILE A 285 -9.43 -4.04 -0.86
CA ILE A 285 -8.73 -5.29 -0.57
C ILE A 285 -8.81 -5.58 0.92
N PHE A 286 -9.25 -6.79 1.24
CA PHE A 286 -9.40 -7.28 2.60
C PHE A 286 -8.60 -8.56 2.78
N LEU A 287 -8.09 -8.79 4.00
CA LEU A 287 -7.53 -10.09 4.36
C LEU A 287 -8.65 -11.13 4.48
N ALA A 288 -8.44 -12.30 3.87
CA ALA A 288 -9.43 -13.38 3.89
C ALA A 288 -9.65 -13.97 5.30
N ASP A 289 -8.65 -13.89 6.19
CA ASP A 289 -8.70 -14.36 7.57
C ASP A 289 -9.28 -13.31 8.56
N GLU A 290 -9.61 -12.12 8.08
CA GLU A 290 -10.16 -11.00 8.85
C GLU A 290 -9.32 -10.58 10.10
N ILE A 291 -8.05 -10.95 10.18
CA ILE A 291 -7.18 -10.58 11.31
C ILE A 291 -7.06 -9.04 11.42
N ILE A 292 -7.17 -8.35 10.28
CA ILE A 292 -7.41 -6.91 10.17
C ILE A 292 -8.70 -6.76 9.35
N ARG A 293 -9.77 -6.27 9.98
CA ARG A 293 -11.07 -6.11 9.32
C ARG A 293 -11.16 -4.90 8.39
N SER A 294 -10.28 -3.91 8.59
CA SER A 294 -10.23 -2.76 7.68
C SER A 294 -9.53 -3.13 6.38
N SER A 295 -9.90 -2.45 5.31
CA SER A 295 -9.23 -2.54 4.01
C SER A 295 -7.72 -2.30 4.16
N ILE A 296 -6.92 -3.14 3.54
CA ILE A 296 -5.44 -3.08 3.50
C ILE A 296 -4.92 -2.44 2.22
N GLY A 297 -5.79 -2.24 1.26
CA GLY A 297 -5.52 -1.58 -0.01
C GLY A 297 -6.81 -1.19 -0.70
N SER A 298 -6.73 -0.29 -1.64
CA SER A 298 -7.90 0.19 -2.37
C SER A 298 -7.49 0.85 -3.68
N GLY A 299 -8.46 1.05 -4.56
CA GLY A 299 -8.22 1.75 -5.80
C GLY A 299 -9.47 1.98 -6.62
N GLY A 300 -9.27 2.31 -7.89
CA GLY A 300 -10.34 2.50 -8.85
C GLY A 300 -9.94 3.38 -10.02
N ARG A 301 -10.88 3.60 -10.92
CA ARG A 301 -10.74 4.43 -12.11
C ARG A 301 -11.01 5.90 -11.79
N TYR A 302 -10.12 6.79 -12.28
CA TYR A 302 -10.17 8.23 -11.99
C TYR A 302 -9.77 9.09 -13.21
N ASP A 303 -10.52 8.97 -14.29
CA ASP A 303 -10.21 9.48 -15.62
C ASP A 303 -10.14 11.01 -15.72
N GLN A 304 -10.71 11.74 -14.76
CA GLN A 304 -10.80 13.21 -14.80
C GLN A 304 -9.67 13.93 -14.05
N ALA A 305 -8.89 13.23 -13.24
CA ALA A 305 -7.91 13.87 -12.37
C ALA A 305 -6.82 14.62 -13.15
N ILE A 306 -6.25 14.00 -14.18
CA ILE A 306 -5.17 14.58 -14.99
C ILE A 306 -5.69 15.78 -15.80
N GLY A 307 -6.81 15.62 -16.51
CA GLY A 307 -7.42 16.71 -17.28
C GLY A 307 -7.79 17.88 -16.40
N GLY A 308 -8.35 17.60 -15.24
CA GLY A 308 -8.75 18.65 -14.29
C GLY A 308 -7.58 19.45 -13.72
N LEU A 309 -6.40 18.84 -13.49
CA LEU A 309 -5.19 19.58 -13.13
C LEU A 309 -4.67 20.46 -14.27
N LEU A 310 -4.95 20.10 -15.52
CA LEU A 310 -4.64 20.90 -16.71
C LEU A 310 -5.67 22.02 -16.96
N GLY A 311 -6.73 22.12 -16.15
CA GLY A 311 -7.85 23.03 -16.40
C GLY A 311 -8.64 22.68 -17.67
N SER A 312 -8.61 21.41 -18.08
CA SER A 312 -9.21 20.87 -19.30
C SER A 312 -10.32 19.86 -18.95
N GLU A 313 -11.33 19.78 -19.80
CA GLU A 313 -12.35 18.71 -19.73
C GLU A 313 -11.88 17.41 -20.38
N GLN A 314 -10.66 17.36 -20.89
CA GLN A 314 -10.10 16.15 -21.50
C GLN A 314 -9.98 15.04 -20.46
N SER A 315 -10.57 13.88 -20.77
CA SER A 315 -10.46 12.67 -19.95
C SER A 315 -9.20 11.87 -20.32
N TYR A 316 -8.50 11.39 -19.31
CA TYR A 316 -7.38 10.48 -19.45
C TYR A 316 -7.74 9.17 -18.76
N ALA A 317 -8.04 8.13 -19.54
CA ALA A 317 -8.38 6.82 -18.98
C ALA A 317 -7.30 6.39 -17.99
N THR A 318 -7.61 6.42 -16.71
CA THR A 318 -6.64 6.19 -15.62
C THR A 318 -7.25 5.34 -14.53
N VAL A 319 -6.54 4.26 -14.15
CA VAL A 319 -6.92 3.40 -13.04
C VAL A 319 -5.71 3.13 -12.16
N GLY A 320 -5.91 3.04 -10.86
CA GLY A 320 -4.81 2.80 -9.91
C GLY A 320 -5.22 1.93 -8.74
N ILE A 321 -4.22 1.34 -8.09
CA ILE A 321 -4.33 0.57 -6.87
C ILE A 321 -3.26 1.01 -5.87
N SER A 322 -3.60 1.04 -4.60
CA SER A 322 -2.70 1.44 -3.51
C SER A 322 -2.74 0.43 -2.38
N PHE A 323 -1.57 0.02 -1.90
CA PHE A 323 -1.39 -0.81 -0.71
C PHE A 323 -0.67 -0.01 0.39
N GLY A 324 -1.04 -0.26 1.65
CA GLY A 324 -0.31 0.26 2.79
C GLY A 324 0.79 -0.70 3.24
N LEU A 325 2.07 -0.35 3.09
CA LEU A 325 3.17 -1.21 3.55
C LEU A 325 3.11 -1.46 5.07
N ASP A 326 2.72 -0.44 5.83
CA ASP A 326 2.63 -0.52 7.29
C ASP A 326 1.50 -1.45 7.75
N VAL A 327 0.37 -1.46 7.06
CA VAL A 327 -0.72 -2.38 7.38
C VAL A 327 -0.40 -3.81 6.93
N ILE A 328 0.31 -4.00 5.81
CA ILE A 328 0.83 -5.32 5.38
C ILE A 328 1.81 -5.87 6.44
N TYR A 329 2.75 -5.04 6.90
CA TYR A 329 3.67 -5.42 7.99
C TYR A 329 2.90 -5.85 9.24
N THR A 330 1.90 -5.06 9.66
CA THR A 330 1.06 -5.38 10.82
C THR A 330 0.28 -6.68 10.64
N ALA A 331 -0.24 -6.93 9.43
CA ALA A 331 -0.93 -8.19 9.11
C ALA A 331 -0.02 -9.41 9.25
N LEU A 332 1.19 -9.34 8.71
CA LEU A 332 2.20 -10.39 8.83
C LEU A 332 2.63 -10.61 10.29
N GLU A 333 2.76 -9.53 11.07
CA GLU A 333 3.11 -9.61 12.49
C GLU A 333 2.00 -10.31 13.31
N LEU A 334 0.74 -9.90 13.13
CA LEU A 334 -0.41 -10.48 13.80
C LEU A 334 -0.66 -11.94 13.40
N SER A 335 -0.41 -12.29 12.14
CA SER A 335 -0.51 -13.66 11.63
C SER A 335 0.68 -14.54 12.06
N GLY A 336 1.67 -14.01 12.77
CA GLY A 336 2.87 -14.75 13.16
C GLY A 336 3.77 -15.18 12.00
N LYS A 337 3.62 -14.53 10.83
CA LYS A 337 4.35 -14.85 9.59
C LYS A 337 5.65 -14.07 9.42
N ILE A 338 5.95 -13.15 10.35
CA ILE A 338 7.24 -12.48 10.39
C ILE A 338 8.29 -13.44 10.94
N GLU A 339 9.28 -13.75 10.12
CA GLU A 339 10.49 -14.42 10.60
C GLU A 339 11.28 -13.47 11.50
N ARG A 340 11.01 -13.51 12.80
CA ARG A 340 11.66 -12.65 13.82
C ARG A 340 13.17 -12.84 13.92
N ASN A 341 13.72 -13.85 13.22
CA ASN A 341 15.09 -14.33 13.37
C ASN A 341 15.90 -14.25 12.08
N THR A 342 15.52 -13.43 11.10
CA THR A 342 16.32 -13.28 9.88
C THR A 342 17.65 -12.62 10.23
N PRO A 343 18.80 -13.30 10.09
CA PRO A 343 20.08 -12.74 10.42
C PRO A 343 20.42 -11.55 9.51
N ILE A 344 20.93 -10.49 10.10
CA ILE A 344 21.40 -9.31 9.34
C ILE A 344 22.72 -9.63 8.66
N ALA A 345 23.57 -10.45 9.30
CA ALA A 345 24.84 -10.93 8.77
C ALA A 345 24.84 -12.46 8.65
N ASP A 346 25.35 -12.97 7.54
CA ASP A 346 25.53 -14.42 7.33
C ASP A 346 26.72 -14.94 8.16
N ILE A 347 27.76 -14.12 8.28
CA ILE A 347 29.02 -14.47 8.96
C ILE A 347 29.43 -13.35 9.92
N TYR A 348 29.80 -13.71 11.14
CA TYR A 348 30.40 -12.81 12.12
C TYR A 348 31.84 -13.20 12.41
N ILE A 349 32.80 -12.31 12.16
CA ILE A 349 34.22 -12.54 12.40
C ILE A 349 34.63 -11.89 13.73
N ILE A 350 35.20 -12.67 14.62
CA ILE A 350 35.68 -12.25 15.95
C ILE A 350 37.21 -12.29 15.97
N PRO A 351 37.90 -11.18 15.75
CA PRO A 351 39.36 -11.13 15.82
C PRO A 351 39.86 -11.18 17.27
N ILE A 352 40.98 -11.85 17.48
CA ILE A 352 41.73 -11.86 18.74
C ILE A 352 43.13 -11.29 18.45
N GLY A 353 43.25 -9.95 18.47
CA GLY A 353 44.49 -9.25 18.10
C GLY A 353 44.82 -9.27 16.59
N THR A 354 43.89 -9.70 15.76
CA THR A 354 44.11 -9.93 14.32
C THR A 354 43.17 -9.11 13.45
N GLU A 355 42.83 -7.88 13.85
CA GLU A 355 41.83 -7.02 13.21
C GLU A 355 42.15 -6.79 11.73
N LYS A 356 43.43 -6.60 11.37
CA LYS A 356 43.84 -6.37 9.97
C LYS A 356 43.56 -7.61 9.10
N ALA A 357 43.88 -8.82 9.60
CA ALA A 357 43.61 -10.08 8.92
C ALA A 357 42.10 -10.32 8.79
N ALA A 358 41.35 -10.06 9.88
CA ALA A 358 39.90 -10.17 9.87
C ALA A 358 39.23 -9.24 8.84
N LEU A 359 39.72 -8.02 8.67
CA LEU A 359 39.21 -7.10 7.64
C LEU A 359 39.53 -7.59 6.22
N LYS A 360 40.74 -8.17 6.02
CA LYS A 360 41.14 -8.78 4.72
C LYS A 360 40.22 -9.96 4.39
N LEU A 361 39.99 -10.87 5.35
CA LEU A 361 39.08 -12.00 5.18
C LEU A 361 37.62 -11.54 4.94
N ALA A 362 37.14 -10.56 5.69
CA ALA A 362 35.80 -10.01 5.50
C ALA A 362 35.63 -9.42 4.10
N ALA A 363 36.63 -8.73 3.59
CA ALA A 363 36.60 -8.17 2.24
C ALA A 363 36.46 -9.26 1.18
N GLU A 364 37.19 -10.37 1.33
CA GLU A 364 37.09 -11.49 0.40
C GLU A 364 35.75 -12.22 0.48
N LEU A 365 35.25 -12.46 1.68
CA LEU A 365 33.94 -13.10 1.87
C LEU A 365 32.80 -12.21 1.32
N ARG A 366 32.91 -10.87 1.44
CA ARG A 366 31.94 -9.93 0.86
C ARG A 366 31.96 -9.94 -0.67
N ARG A 367 33.14 -10.14 -1.32
CA ARG A 367 33.23 -10.34 -2.78
C ARG A 367 32.53 -11.63 -3.24
N LYS A 368 32.42 -12.62 -2.34
CA LYS A 368 31.64 -13.85 -2.54
C LYS A 368 30.16 -13.70 -2.14
N GLU A 369 29.67 -12.46 -2.04
CA GLU A 369 28.29 -12.07 -1.75
C GLU A 369 27.79 -12.42 -0.33
N TYR A 370 28.67 -12.84 0.60
CA TYR A 370 28.28 -13.00 2.00
C TYR A 370 28.12 -11.65 2.70
N LYS A 371 27.10 -11.51 3.53
CA LYS A 371 26.97 -10.40 4.48
C LYS A 371 27.85 -10.67 5.68
N VAL A 372 28.94 -9.93 5.83
CA VAL A 372 29.94 -10.17 6.88
C VAL A 372 30.02 -9.00 7.83
N GLU A 373 29.83 -9.27 9.12
CA GLU A 373 30.13 -8.34 10.21
C GLU A 373 31.45 -8.71 10.88
N VAL A 374 32.24 -7.71 11.28
CA VAL A 374 33.48 -7.89 12.03
C VAL A 374 33.33 -7.24 13.39
N GLU A 375 33.71 -7.95 14.46
CA GLU A 375 33.75 -7.37 15.81
C GLU A 375 34.91 -6.37 15.92
N LEU A 376 34.58 -5.10 15.96
CA LEU A 376 35.55 -4.00 15.98
C LEU A 376 35.67 -3.31 17.35
N SER A 377 34.83 -3.69 18.33
CA SER A 377 34.82 -3.03 19.64
C SER A 377 35.69 -3.70 20.69
N GLY A 378 36.45 -4.73 20.30
CA GLY A 378 37.35 -5.46 21.20
C GLY A 378 36.65 -6.29 22.29
N LYS A 379 35.41 -6.72 22.01
CA LYS A 379 34.69 -7.61 22.95
C LYS A 379 35.39 -8.93 23.13
N LYS A 380 35.39 -9.43 24.36
CA LYS A 380 35.84 -10.80 24.64
C LYS A 380 35.01 -11.79 23.82
N VAL A 381 35.66 -12.86 23.33
CA VAL A 381 35.05 -13.91 22.48
C VAL A 381 33.70 -14.38 23.01
N LYS A 382 33.58 -14.66 24.32
CA LYS A 382 32.35 -15.09 24.95
C LYS A 382 31.19 -14.08 24.69
N LYS A 383 31.43 -12.79 24.91
CA LYS A 383 30.40 -11.75 24.70
C LYS A 383 30.08 -11.55 23.20
N ALA A 384 31.06 -11.71 22.32
CA ALA A 384 30.86 -11.66 20.89
C ALA A 384 30.03 -12.85 20.39
N MET A 385 30.30 -14.07 20.92
CA MET A 385 29.48 -15.26 20.64
C MET A 385 28.03 -15.12 21.15
N GLU A 386 27.85 -14.56 22.36
CA GLU A 386 26.50 -14.23 22.88
C GLU A 386 25.75 -13.25 21.98
N LYS A 387 26.46 -12.26 21.41
CA LYS A 387 25.88 -11.34 20.41
C LYS A 387 25.48 -12.09 19.14
N ALA A 388 26.39 -12.89 18.56
CA ALA A 388 26.10 -13.68 17.37
C ALA A 388 24.86 -14.58 17.53
N ASN A 389 24.75 -15.22 18.69
CA ASN A 389 23.61 -16.09 19.02
C ASN A 389 22.30 -15.28 19.15
N ARG A 390 22.32 -14.11 19.82
CA ARG A 390 21.16 -13.24 19.97
C ARG A 390 20.68 -12.68 18.62
N GLU A 391 21.61 -12.38 17.71
CA GLU A 391 21.36 -11.83 16.38
C GLU A 391 21.14 -12.92 15.32
N ASN A 392 21.08 -14.19 15.75
CA ASN A 392 20.86 -15.38 14.90
C ASN A 392 21.83 -15.48 13.72
N THR A 393 23.08 -14.98 13.88
CA THR A 393 24.12 -15.11 12.88
C THR A 393 24.36 -16.59 12.58
N GLN A 394 24.30 -16.98 11.32
CA GLN A 394 24.40 -18.39 10.93
C GLN A 394 25.80 -18.98 11.16
N LYS A 395 26.82 -18.21 10.87
CA LYS A 395 28.23 -18.67 10.91
C LYS A 395 29.10 -17.70 11.67
N VAL A 396 30.04 -18.24 12.47
CA VAL A 396 31.00 -17.43 13.20
C VAL A 396 32.42 -17.91 12.88
N ILE A 397 33.34 -16.97 12.75
CA ILE A 397 34.78 -17.20 12.60
C ILE A 397 35.47 -16.52 13.77
N VAL A 398 36.18 -17.30 14.57
CA VAL A 398 37.12 -16.77 15.58
C VAL A 398 38.49 -16.79 14.95
N LEU A 399 39.15 -15.63 14.85
CA LEU A 399 40.41 -15.47 14.16
C LEU A 399 41.49 -14.99 15.13
N GLY A 400 42.39 -15.88 15.50
CA GLY A 400 43.56 -15.63 16.32
C GLY A 400 44.87 -15.61 15.50
N GLU A 401 46.00 -15.42 16.19
CA GLU A 401 47.32 -15.40 15.53
C GLU A 401 47.68 -16.76 14.90
N ASP A 402 47.25 -17.87 15.50
CA ASP A 402 47.49 -19.21 15.00
C ASP A 402 46.83 -19.44 13.64
N GLU A 403 45.57 -19.02 13.49
CA GLU A 403 44.84 -19.11 12.23
C GLU A 403 45.53 -18.30 11.14
N VAL A 404 45.95 -17.06 11.46
CA VAL A 404 46.65 -16.18 10.54
C VAL A 404 47.99 -16.75 10.11
N THR A 405 48.77 -17.27 11.07
CA THR A 405 50.11 -17.84 10.80
C THR A 405 50.06 -19.10 9.91
N HIS A 406 49.01 -19.92 10.09
CA HIS A 406 48.83 -21.13 9.30
C HIS A 406 48.05 -20.91 8.00
N ASN A 407 47.64 -19.67 7.70
CA ASN A 407 46.81 -19.34 6.55
C ASN A 407 45.52 -20.16 6.47
N MET A 408 44.85 -20.32 7.60
CA MET A 408 43.62 -21.10 7.73
C MET A 408 42.70 -20.44 8.73
N TYR A 409 41.39 -20.64 8.57
CA TYR A 409 40.42 -20.26 9.59
C TYR A 409 39.34 -21.34 9.75
N LYS A 410 38.75 -21.40 10.93
CA LYS A 410 37.60 -22.25 11.21
C LYS A 410 36.32 -21.44 11.13
N ILE A 411 35.37 -21.91 10.31
CA ILE A 411 34.01 -21.38 10.25
C ILE A 411 33.10 -22.33 11.02
N LYS A 412 32.44 -21.80 12.03
CA LYS A 412 31.53 -22.57 12.89
C LYS A 412 30.08 -22.22 12.49
N GLU A 413 29.28 -23.24 12.18
CA GLU A 413 27.86 -23.14 12.03
C GLU A 413 27.17 -23.09 13.40
N MET A 414 26.48 -22.03 13.69
CA MET A 414 25.97 -21.76 15.04
C MET A 414 24.85 -22.73 15.45
N GLN A 415 24.02 -23.18 14.52
CA GLN A 415 22.89 -24.04 14.78
C GLN A 415 23.31 -25.50 15.04
N SER A 416 24.19 -26.04 14.21
CA SER A 416 24.66 -27.43 14.30
C SER A 416 25.89 -27.61 15.19
N GLY A 417 26.63 -26.51 15.42
CA GLY A 417 27.94 -26.51 16.07
C GLY A 417 29.07 -27.11 15.23
N LYS A 418 28.81 -27.48 13.98
CA LYS A 418 29.79 -28.03 13.05
C LYS A 418 30.86 -27.01 12.69
N GLU A 419 32.11 -27.42 12.65
CA GLU A 419 33.25 -26.59 12.26
C GLU A 419 33.85 -27.09 10.95
N GLU A 420 34.15 -26.17 10.07
CA GLU A 420 34.85 -26.41 8.81
C GLU A 420 36.15 -25.62 8.79
N LEU A 421 37.24 -26.26 8.35
CA LEU A 421 38.56 -25.63 8.22
C LEU A 421 38.73 -25.15 6.77
N VAL A 422 39.01 -23.87 6.58
CA VAL A 422 39.12 -23.23 5.26
C VAL A 422 40.48 -22.57 5.12
N ALA A 423 41.17 -22.83 3.99
CA ALA A 423 42.43 -22.18 3.66
C ALA A 423 42.18 -20.73 3.20
N PHE A 424 43.02 -19.80 3.64
CA PHE A 424 42.99 -18.41 3.26
C PHE A 424 44.36 -17.77 3.44
N GLU A 425 44.83 -17.05 2.42
CA GLU A 425 46.10 -16.33 2.52
C GLU A 425 45.82 -14.92 3.11
N PHE A 426 46.31 -14.72 4.32
CA PHE A 426 46.14 -13.48 5.07
C PHE A 426 47.09 -12.36 4.74
#